data_238ca70693bd2e1ddb1697ed20a7e0fd
#
_entry.id   238ca70693bd2e1ddb1697ed20a7e0fd
#
_cell.length_a   1.000
_cell.length_b   1.000
_cell.length_c   1.000
_cell.angle_alpha   90.00
_cell.angle_beta   90.00
_cell.angle_gamma   90.00
#
_symmetry.space_group_name_H-M   'P 1'
#
loop_
_entity.id
_entity.type
_entity.pdbx_description
1 polymer ?
#
loop_
_entity_poly.entity_id
_entity_poly.type
_entity_poly.pdbx_seq_one_letter_code
_entity_poly.pdbx_strand_id
1 'polypeptide(L)'
;MASSLIQALVMHQRLRPVKHRFVYPVFMLKLDLDALNDVDATSAALPKGMLFGVNCWRPISIHTKDYGPRDGSDLKLWIQSVLQTHQVPHIDKIELLSFPRVFGYAFNPISIWYCYDKLSQLIAILAEVNNTFGQHHFYLLKAADNAVIDADTQLISTKMMHVSPFCEVKGHYQFKFTETSKKINVNIDYYDEQGLLIQTAIIGKPQQLTTRHLMSALAKQPFLTFGVFFRIHWHALHLWLKKVPFRRQVHFTNQQITTGKTIKQEQTK
;
A
#
# COMPACT_ATOMS: atom_id res chain seq x y z
N MET A 1 15.83 -0.39 9.04
CA MET A 1 15.06 0.00 10.26
C MET A 1 14.37 -1.25 10.77
N ALA A 2 14.09 -1.36 12.07
CA ALA A 2 13.32 -2.48 12.58
C ALA A 2 11.83 -2.32 12.19
N SER A 3 11.06 -3.42 12.22
CA SER A 3 9.60 -3.40 12.02
C SER A 3 8.93 -2.32 12.87
N SER A 4 7.92 -1.64 12.35
CA SER A 4 7.31 -0.48 13.00
C SER A 4 5.79 -0.47 12.87
N LEU A 5 5.14 0.13 13.87
CA LEU A 5 3.74 0.52 13.83
C LEU A 5 3.63 1.93 13.22
N ILE A 6 2.78 2.10 12.22
CA ILE A 6 2.57 3.38 11.57
C ILE A 6 1.19 3.91 11.97
N GLN A 7 1.13 4.94 12.80
CA GLN A 7 -0.12 5.67 13.02
C GLN A 7 -0.29 6.68 11.90
N ALA A 8 -1.33 6.52 11.09
CA ALA A 8 -1.50 7.27 9.86
C ALA A 8 -2.88 7.92 9.73
N LEU A 9 -2.92 8.94 8.88
CA LEU A 9 -4.14 9.51 8.33
C LEU A 9 -4.19 9.16 6.85
N VAL A 10 -5.32 8.63 6.41
CA VAL A 10 -5.62 8.44 4.99
C VAL A 10 -6.53 9.56 4.55
N MET A 11 -6.11 10.26 3.50
CA MET A 11 -6.88 11.32 2.85
C MET A 11 -7.25 10.88 1.44
N HIS A 12 -8.52 11.06 1.08
CA HIS A 12 -8.98 10.99 -0.30
C HIS A 12 -9.69 12.28 -0.66
N GLN A 13 -9.35 12.82 -1.82
CA GLN A 13 -9.98 14.02 -2.36
C GLN A 13 -10.29 13.83 -3.83
N ARG A 14 -11.57 13.76 -4.16
CA ARG A 14 -12.06 13.83 -5.52
C ARG A 14 -12.28 15.29 -5.91
N LEU A 15 -11.81 15.70 -7.10
CA LEU A 15 -11.87 17.07 -7.58
C LEU A 15 -13.04 17.29 -8.57
N ARG A 16 -13.37 16.25 -9.36
CA ARG A 16 -14.37 16.32 -10.44
C ARG A 16 -15.24 15.05 -10.51
N PRO A 17 -16.45 15.09 -11.05
CA PRO A 17 -17.25 16.25 -11.38
C PRO A 17 -17.76 16.97 -10.12
N VAL A 18 -17.79 16.27 -8.98
CA VAL A 18 -18.22 16.79 -7.68
C VAL A 18 -17.04 16.67 -6.71
N LYS A 19 -16.70 17.78 -6.06
CA LYS A 19 -15.68 17.78 -5.00
C LYS A 19 -16.16 16.97 -3.81
N HIS A 20 -15.32 16.02 -3.39
CA HIS A 20 -15.57 15.21 -2.20
C HIS A 20 -14.27 14.87 -1.53
N ARG A 21 -14.12 15.27 -0.26
CA ARG A 21 -12.92 15.03 0.53
C ARG A 21 -13.28 14.37 1.84
N PHE A 22 -12.47 13.38 2.23
CA PHE A 22 -12.54 12.79 3.56
C PHE A 22 -11.16 12.40 4.06
N VAL A 23 -11.01 12.40 5.38
CA VAL A 23 -9.79 12.02 6.10
C VAL A 23 -10.19 11.12 7.25
N TYR A 24 -9.44 10.05 7.46
CA TYR A 24 -9.68 9.16 8.59
C TYR A 24 -8.40 8.57 9.15
N PRO A 25 -8.33 8.36 10.48
CA PRO A 25 -7.19 7.72 11.10
C PRO A 25 -7.17 6.23 10.83
N VAL A 26 -5.97 5.68 10.69
CA VAL A 26 -5.68 4.26 10.56
C VAL A 26 -4.40 3.92 11.30
N PHE A 27 -4.17 2.64 11.59
CA PHE A 27 -2.84 2.15 11.85
C PHE A 27 -2.46 1.07 10.84
N MET A 28 -1.19 1.06 10.46
CA MET A 28 -0.59 0.09 9.55
C MET A 28 0.66 -0.49 10.20
N LEU A 29 1.12 -1.62 9.69
CA LEU A 29 2.39 -2.21 10.08
C LEU A 29 3.36 -2.10 8.92
N LYS A 30 4.59 -1.68 9.20
CA LYS A 30 5.70 -1.76 8.28
C LYS A 30 6.65 -2.83 8.80
N LEU A 31 6.71 -3.96 8.12
CA LEU A 31 7.35 -5.18 8.57
C LEU A 31 8.49 -5.56 7.64
N ASP A 32 9.63 -5.88 8.21
CA ASP A 32 10.75 -6.49 7.52
C ASP A 32 10.39 -7.95 7.17
N LEU A 33 10.53 -8.35 5.91
CA LEU A 33 10.16 -9.71 5.48
C LEU A 33 11.06 -10.78 6.13
N ASP A 34 12.31 -10.46 6.45
CA ASP A 34 13.19 -11.39 7.16
C ASP A 34 12.65 -11.69 8.55
N ALA A 35 12.10 -10.66 9.23
CA ALA A 35 11.47 -10.85 10.53
C ALA A 35 10.15 -11.64 10.46
N LEU A 36 9.46 -11.67 9.32
CA LEU A 36 8.26 -12.48 9.13
C LEU A 36 8.58 -13.97 8.95
N ASN A 37 9.70 -14.27 8.35
CA ASN A 37 10.14 -15.66 8.12
C ASN A 37 10.77 -16.29 9.37
N ASP A 38 11.26 -15.48 10.30
CA ASP A 38 11.93 -15.90 11.53
C ASP A 38 10.95 -15.99 12.72
N VAL A 39 9.80 -16.64 12.51
CA VAL A 39 8.71 -16.71 13.51
C VAL A 39 9.10 -17.55 14.74
N ASP A 40 10.01 -18.51 14.59
CA ASP A 40 10.46 -19.38 15.67
C ASP A 40 11.71 -18.86 16.40
N ALA A 41 12.42 -17.92 15.83
CA ALA A 41 13.64 -17.45 16.39
C ALA A 41 13.45 -16.30 17.38
N THR A 42 14.29 -16.24 18.29
CA THR A 42 14.72 -15.23 19.25
C THR A 42 14.73 -13.77 18.73
N SER A 43 14.24 -13.51 17.53
CA SER A 43 14.21 -12.18 16.91
C SER A 43 13.40 -11.20 17.77
N ALA A 44 14.08 -10.20 18.34
CA ALA A 44 13.47 -9.07 19.03
C ALA A 44 12.69 -8.13 18.08
N ALA A 45 12.59 -8.47 16.79
CA ALA A 45 12.03 -7.62 15.74
C ALA A 45 10.51 -7.56 15.77
N LEU A 46 9.82 -8.58 16.32
CA LEU A 46 8.37 -8.63 16.42
C LEU A 46 7.93 -8.83 17.87
N PRO A 47 6.81 -8.20 18.29
CA PRO A 47 6.26 -8.37 19.63
C PRO A 47 5.83 -9.82 19.86
N LYS A 48 6.33 -10.42 20.94
CA LYS A 48 5.88 -11.74 21.39
C LYS A 48 4.65 -11.59 22.30
N GLY A 49 3.71 -12.52 22.22
CA GLY A 49 2.57 -12.56 23.12
C GLY A 49 1.23 -12.83 22.45
N MET A 50 0.15 -12.63 23.20
CA MET A 50 -1.21 -12.98 22.78
C MET A 50 -1.87 -11.92 21.86
N LEU A 51 -1.28 -10.71 21.75
CA LEU A 51 -1.90 -9.59 21.03
C LEU A 51 -1.55 -9.61 19.53
N PHE A 52 -0.31 -9.94 19.16
CA PHE A 52 0.17 -9.95 17.79
C PHE A 52 0.61 -11.35 17.35
N GLY A 53 0.36 -11.69 16.09
CA GLY A 53 0.80 -12.96 15.52
C GLY A 53 0.99 -12.93 14.04
N VAL A 54 1.87 -13.81 13.55
CA VAL A 54 2.12 -14.07 12.14
C VAL A 54 1.59 -15.46 11.82
N ASN A 55 0.79 -15.57 10.76
CA ASN A 55 0.14 -16.80 10.29
C ASN A 55 -0.70 -17.56 11.37
N CYS A 56 -1.06 -16.88 12.44
CA CYS A 56 -1.91 -17.43 13.49
C CYS A 56 -2.98 -16.41 13.92
N TRP A 57 -4.05 -16.89 14.51
CA TRP A 57 -5.08 -16.00 15.01
C TRP A 57 -4.59 -15.24 16.25
N ARG A 58 -4.66 -13.93 16.19
CA ARG A 58 -4.46 -12.99 17.31
C ARG A 58 -5.35 -11.78 17.07
N PRO A 59 -5.62 -10.94 18.10
CA PRO A 59 -6.37 -9.69 17.93
C PRO A 59 -5.83 -8.79 16.81
N ILE A 60 -4.49 -8.75 16.65
CA ILE A 60 -3.82 -8.15 15.51
C ILE A 60 -2.95 -9.24 14.88
N SER A 61 -3.09 -9.48 13.58
CA SER A 61 -2.29 -10.50 12.91
C SER A 61 -1.96 -10.13 11.47
N ILE A 62 -0.86 -10.70 10.97
CA ILE A 62 -0.45 -10.70 9.58
C ILE A 62 -0.46 -12.14 9.09
N HIS A 63 -1.08 -12.37 7.96
CA HIS A 63 -1.07 -13.67 7.30
C HIS A 63 -0.40 -13.54 5.94
N THR A 64 0.68 -14.27 5.69
CA THR A 64 1.45 -14.20 4.43
C THR A 64 0.59 -14.48 3.21
N LYS A 65 -0.41 -15.35 3.34
CA LYS A 65 -1.40 -15.65 2.29
C LYS A 65 -2.32 -14.50 1.89
N ASP A 66 -2.27 -13.36 2.58
CA ASP A 66 -3.07 -12.18 2.22
C ASP A 66 -2.32 -11.27 1.22
N TYR A 67 -1.06 -11.56 0.93
CA TYR A 67 -0.15 -10.72 0.15
C TYR A 67 0.51 -11.49 -0.99
N GLY A 68 0.98 -10.75 -1.99
CA GLY A 68 1.74 -11.30 -3.09
C GLY A 68 0.98 -12.37 -3.86
N PRO A 69 1.55 -13.58 -4.01
CA PRO A 69 0.95 -14.68 -4.78
C PRO A 69 -0.28 -15.28 -4.10
N ARG A 70 -0.46 -15.05 -2.79
CA ARG A 70 -1.60 -15.51 -1.96
C ARG A 70 -1.77 -17.02 -1.83
N ASP A 71 -0.75 -17.77 -2.16
CA ASP A 71 -0.69 -19.23 -2.07
C ASP A 71 0.00 -19.73 -0.78
N GLY A 72 0.51 -18.80 0.05
CA GLY A 72 1.24 -19.09 1.28
C GLY A 72 2.73 -19.33 1.08
N SER A 73 3.25 -19.18 -0.14
CA SER A 73 4.68 -19.24 -0.42
C SER A 73 5.46 -18.13 0.28
N ASP A 74 6.80 -18.28 0.32
CA ASP A 74 7.69 -17.29 0.89
C ASP A 74 7.60 -15.96 0.12
N LEU A 75 7.18 -14.92 0.82
CA LEU A 75 6.97 -13.60 0.24
C LEU A 75 8.27 -12.95 -0.24
N LYS A 76 9.40 -13.21 0.45
CA LYS A 76 10.70 -12.64 0.07
C LYS A 76 11.20 -13.29 -1.22
N LEU A 77 11.14 -14.61 -1.32
CA LEU A 77 11.51 -15.33 -2.55
C LEU A 77 10.61 -14.93 -3.72
N TRP A 78 9.31 -14.80 -3.48
CA TRP A 78 8.38 -14.38 -4.52
C TRP A 78 8.70 -12.98 -5.06
N ILE A 79 8.83 -11.97 -4.19
CA ILE A 79 9.10 -10.60 -4.66
C ILE A 79 10.49 -10.49 -5.30
N GLN A 80 11.49 -11.22 -4.83
CA GLN A 80 12.80 -11.28 -5.47
C GLN A 80 12.71 -11.81 -6.90
N SER A 81 11.91 -12.85 -7.14
CA SER A 81 11.67 -13.37 -8.49
C SER A 81 10.98 -12.35 -9.40
N VAL A 82 9.99 -11.60 -8.86
CA VAL A 82 9.33 -10.50 -9.57
C VAL A 82 10.34 -9.41 -9.96
N LEU A 83 11.16 -8.97 -9.02
CA LEU A 83 12.16 -7.94 -9.25
C LEU A 83 13.21 -8.36 -10.28
N GLN A 84 13.67 -9.62 -10.22
CA GLN A 84 14.60 -10.19 -11.19
C GLN A 84 14.00 -10.23 -12.61
N THR A 85 12.76 -10.69 -12.75
CA THR A 85 12.05 -10.72 -14.03
C THR A 85 11.94 -9.33 -14.67
N HIS A 86 11.82 -8.30 -13.86
CA HIS A 86 11.72 -6.91 -14.31
C HIS A 86 13.04 -6.14 -14.29
N GLN A 87 14.19 -6.85 -14.22
CA GLN A 87 15.53 -6.28 -14.30
C GLN A 87 15.82 -5.21 -13.23
N VAL A 88 15.29 -5.42 -12.02
CA VAL A 88 15.67 -4.63 -10.85
C VAL A 88 16.94 -5.23 -10.26
N PRO A 89 17.95 -4.42 -9.86
CA PRO A 89 19.18 -4.90 -9.23
C PRO A 89 18.92 -5.73 -7.97
N HIS A 90 19.96 -6.39 -7.48
CA HIS A 90 19.86 -7.14 -6.24
C HIS A 90 19.37 -6.27 -5.09
N ILE A 91 18.33 -6.72 -4.43
CA ILE A 91 17.71 -6.07 -3.27
C ILE A 91 18.10 -6.82 -2.01
N ASP A 92 18.62 -6.09 -1.04
CA ASP A 92 19.10 -6.64 0.23
C ASP A 92 17.97 -6.73 1.26
N LYS A 93 17.13 -5.68 1.35
CA LYS A 93 16.07 -5.59 2.33
C LYS A 93 14.72 -5.26 1.68
N ILE A 94 13.67 -5.93 2.16
CA ILE A 94 12.30 -5.68 1.72
C ILE A 94 11.41 -5.45 2.93
N GLU A 95 10.69 -4.34 2.94
CA GLU A 95 9.73 -4.00 3.99
C GLU A 95 8.32 -3.88 3.41
N LEU A 96 7.35 -4.51 4.08
CA LEU A 96 5.94 -4.50 3.71
C LEU A 96 5.16 -3.54 4.60
N LEU A 97 4.64 -2.45 4.04
CA LEU A 97 3.69 -1.56 4.69
C LEU A 97 2.27 -2.00 4.33
N SER A 98 1.48 -2.43 5.31
CA SER A 98 0.15 -2.96 5.06
C SER A 98 -0.79 -2.80 6.25
N PHE A 99 -2.09 -3.00 6.02
CA PHE A 99 -3.08 -3.09 7.08
C PHE A 99 -3.04 -4.51 7.68
N PRO A 100 -2.96 -4.65 9.02
CA PRO A 100 -3.07 -5.95 9.65
C PRO A 100 -4.52 -6.46 9.64
N ARG A 101 -4.71 -7.76 9.85
CA ARG A 101 -5.99 -8.27 10.30
C ARG A 101 -6.28 -7.78 11.72
N VAL A 102 -7.50 -7.37 11.96
CA VAL A 102 -8.00 -7.03 13.30
C VAL A 102 -9.15 -7.98 13.61
N PHE A 103 -9.02 -8.74 14.70
CA PHE A 103 -9.95 -9.81 15.10
C PHE A 103 -10.26 -10.81 13.97
N GLY A 104 -9.23 -11.14 13.17
CA GLY A 104 -9.33 -12.07 12.05
C GLY A 104 -9.89 -11.49 10.76
N TYR A 105 -10.49 -10.30 10.77
CA TYR A 105 -11.00 -9.65 9.58
C TYR A 105 -9.87 -8.93 8.81
N ALA A 106 -9.72 -9.28 7.53
CA ALA A 106 -8.73 -8.70 6.62
C ALA A 106 -9.42 -7.77 5.62
N PHE A 107 -9.00 -6.53 5.57
CA PHE A 107 -9.27 -5.63 4.46
C PHE A 107 -8.07 -4.70 4.25
N ASN A 108 -7.36 -4.95 3.18
CA ASN A 108 -6.12 -4.25 2.86
C ASN A 108 -6.23 -3.67 1.44
N PRO A 109 -6.70 -2.42 1.29
CA PRO A 109 -6.91 -1.82 -0.04
C PRO A 109 -5.61 -1.58 -0.79
N ILE A 110 -4.50 -1.41 -0.06
CA ILE A 110 -3.18 -1.22 -0.61
C ILE A 110 -2.11 -1.74 0.33
N SER A 111 -1.15 -2.47 -0.22
CA SER A 111 0.14 -2.81 0.42
C SER A 111 1.27 -2.20 -0.39
N ILE A 112 2.28 -1.70 0.31
CA ILE A 112 3.47 -1.10 -0.32
C ILE A 112 4.70 -1.91 0.10
N TRP A 113 5.38 -2.46 -0.87
CA TRP A 113 6.61 -3.22 -0.70
C TRP A 113 7.79 -2.32 -1.05
N TYR A 114 8.55 -1.91 -0.04
CA TYR A 114 9.73 -1.07 -0.18
C TYR A 114 10.95 -1.95 -0.37
N CYS A 115 11.67 -1.79 -1.47
CA CYS A 115 12.82 -2.62 -1.85
C CYS A 115 14.10 -1.78 -1.79
N TYR A 116 14.99 -2.12 -0.84
CA TYR A 116 16.21 -1.38 -0.57
C TYR A 116 17.45 -2.18 -0.98
N ASP A 117 18.45 -1.47 -1.47
CA ASP A 117 19.77 -2.03 -1.74
C ASP A 117 20.62 -2.18 -0.46
N LYS A 118 21.87 -2.63 -0.63
CA LYS A 118 22.84 -2.81 0.46
C LYS A 118 23.22 -1.50 1.17
N LEU A 119 23.04 -0.36 0.52
CA LEU A 119 23.28 0.97 1.08
C LEU A 119 22.02 1.54 1.76
N SER A 120 20.96 0.73 1.91
CA SER A 120 19.66 1.14 2.42
C SER A 120 18.99 2.23 1.58
N GLN A 121 19.30 2.31 0.30
CA GLN A 121 18.68 3.21 -0.66
C GLN A 121 17.44 2.54 -1.27
N LEU A 122 16.35 3.27 -1.40
CA LEU A 122 15.12 2.78 -2.00
C LEU A 122 15.27 2.71 -3.52
N ILE A 123 15.24 1.51 -4.09
CA ILE A 123 15.48 1.25 -5.53
C ILE A 123 14.19 0.92 -6.28
N ALA A 124 13.28 0.21 -5.63
CA ALA A 124 12.00 -0.14 -6.25
C ALA A 124 10.88 -0.16 -5.20
N ILE A 125 9.67 0.02 -5.67
CA ILE A 125 8.45 -0.11 -4.88
C ILE A 125 7.47 -0.98 -5.65
N LEU A 126 6.90 -2.00 -5.00
CA LEU A 126 5.77 -2.72 -5.54
C LEU A 126 4.51 -2.28 -4.77
N ALA A 127 3.59 -1.61 -5.45
CA ALA A 127 2.30 -1.24 -4.89
C ALA A 127 1.26 -2.31 -5.27
N GLU A 128 0.81 -3.09 -4.29
CA GLU A 128 -0.24 -4.08 -4.42
C GLU A 128 -1.57 -3.42 -4.09
N VAL A 129 -2.44 -3.26 -5.08
CA VAL A 129 -3.75 -2.63 -4.94
C VAL A 129 -4.84 -3.69 -4.99
N ASN A 130 -5.77 -3.62 -4.03
CA ASN A 130 -6.90 -4.55 -3.92
C ASN A 130 -8.21 -3.78 -4.04
N ASN A 131 -9.19 -4.37 -4.72
CA ASN A 131 -10.54 -3.84 -4.73
C ASN A 131 -11.48 -4.66 -3.83
N THR A 132 -12.70 -4.17 -3.66
CA THR A 132 -13.75 -4.85 -2.87
C THR A 132 -14.38 -6.04 -3.60
N PHE A 133 -13.97 -6.31 -4.85
CA PHE A 133 -14.47 -7.42 -5.68
C PHE A 133 -13.56 -8.65 -5.66
N GLY A 134 -12.51 -8.64 -4.82
CA GLY A 134 -11.56 -9.74 -4.68
C GLY A 134 -10.45 -9.74 -5.74
N GLN A 135 -10.34 -8.69 -6.55
CA GLN A 135 -9.27 -8.56 -7.53
C GLN A 135 -8.08 -7.79 -6.94
N HIS A 136 -6.88 -8.06 -7.41
CA HIS A 136 -5.65 -7.34 -7.07
C HIS A 136 -4.80 -7.09 -8.30
N HIS A 137 -3.95 -6.07 -8.22
CA HIS A 137 -2.99 -5.71 -9.26
C HIS A 137 -1.72 -5.12 -8.64
N PHE A 138 -0.59 -5.41 -9.26
CA PHE A 138 0.71 -4.94 -8.81
C PHE A 138 1.24 -3.86 -9.74
N TYR A 139 1.64 -2.74 -9.17
CA TYR A 139 2.36 -1.67 -9.85
C TYR A 139 3.81 -1.69 -9.40
N LEU A 140 4.71 -2.18 -10.26
CA LEU A 140 6.15 -2.14 -10.00
C LEU A 140 6.69 -0.77 -10.42
N LEU A 141 7.10 0.01 -9.46
CA LEU A 141 7.54 1.38 -9.60
C LEU A 141 9.06 1.43 -9.41
N LYS A 142 9.77 1.86 -10.43
CA LYS A 142 11.22 2.06 -10.40
C LYS A 142 11.61 3.30 -11.17
N ALA A 143 12.68 3.95 -10.75
CA ALA A 143 13.24 5.08 -11.46
C ALA A 143 13.97 4.61 -12.73
N ALA A 144 14.22 5.53 -13.67
CA ALA A 144 15.04 5.24 -14.85
C ALA A 144 16.41 4.72 -14.40
N ASP A 145 16.94 3.74 -15.14
CA ASP A 145 18.24 3.12 -14.86
C ASP A 145 18.40 2.56 -13.44
N ASN A 146 17.26 2.21 -12.81
CA ASN A 146 17.18 1.78 -11.41
C ASN A 146 17.85 2.76 -10.42
N ALA A 147 17.76 4.06 -10.70
CA ALA A 147 18.24 5.10 -9.80
C ALA A 147 17.48 5.09 -8.48
N VAL A 148 18.07 5.71 -7.46
CA VAL A 148 17.46 5.83 -6.13
C VAL A 148 16.14 6.61 -6.21
N ILE A 149 15.13 6.09 -5.55
CA ILE A 149 13.83 6.75 -5.38
C ILE A 149 13.92 7.62 -4.12
N ASP A 150 13.87 8.92 -4.30
CA ASP A 150 13.91 9.91 -3.24
C ASP A 150 12.57 10.66 -3.07
N ALA A 151 12.57 11.67 -2.21
CA ALA A 151 11.37 12.46 -1.93
C ALA A 151 10.89 13.30 -3.13
N ASP A 152 11.73 13.55 -4.13
CA ASP A 152 11.40 14.34 -5.31
C ASP A 152 11.08 13.47 -6.53
N THR A 153 11.36 12.17 -6.42
CA THR A 153 11.08 11.21 -7.49
C THR A 153 9.59 11.03 -7.69
N GLN A 154 9.11 11.28 -8.91
CA GLN A 154 7.74 11.04 -9.33
C GLN A 154 7.68 9.85 -10.28
N LEU A 155 6.84 8.89 -9.97
CA LEU A 155 6.68 7.63 -10.70
C LEU A 155 5.28 7.56 -11.28
N ILE A 156 5.19 7.22 -12.58
CA ILE A 156 3.90 7.08 -13.27
C ILE A 156 3.67 5.62 -13.64
N SER A 157 2.43 5.17 -13.49
CA SER A 157 1.98 3.89 -14.03
C SER A 157 0.59 4.01 -14.63
N THR A 158 0.38 3.35 -15.77
CA THR A 158 -0.96 3.27 -16.39
C THR A 158 -1.93 2.61 -15.43
N LYS A 159 -3.13 3.18 -15.29
CA LYS A 159 -4.18 2.60 -14.47
C LYS A 159 -4.74 1.35 -15.14
N MET A 160 -4.51 0.20 -14.52
CA MET A 160 -4.93 -1.10 -15.06
C MET A 160 -6.12 -1.72 -14.33
N MET A 161 -6.45 -1.24 -13.13
CA MET A 161 -7.44 -1.89 -12.27
C MET A 161 -8.65 -1.02 -12.00
N HIS A 162 -9.82 -1.63 -11.98
CA HIS A 162 -11.07 -1.00 -11.55
C HIS A 162 -11.18 -1.04 -10.02
N VAL A 163 -10.86 0.07 -9.36
CA VAL A 163 -10.88 0.17 -7.88
C VAL A 163 -12.14 0.84 -7.35
N SER A 164 -12.89 1.55 -8.19
CA SER A 164 -14.10 2.26 -7.79
C SER A 164 -15.09 2.30 -8.94
N PRO A 165 -16.39 2.06 -8.67
CA PRO A 165 -17.42 2.14 -9.70
C PRO A 165 -17.65 3.54 -10.26
N PHE A 166 -16.98 4.55 -9.73
CA PHE A 166 -17.08 5.95 -10.18
C PHE A 166 -15.84 6.41 -10.96
N CYS A 167 -14.95 5.47 -11.35
CA CYS A 167 -13.75 5.77 -12.12
C CYS A 167 -13.58 4.76 -13.25
N GLU A 168 -13.22 5.24 -14.43
CA GLU A 168 -12.87 4.38 -15.55
C GLU A 168 -11.49 3.75 -15.37
N VAL A 169 -11.23 2.66 -16.12
CA VAL A 169 -9.90 2.05 -16.23
C VAL A 169 -9.19 2.72 -17.40
N LYS A 170 -8.90 4.02 -17.23
CA LYS A 170 -8.19 4.86 -18.19
C LYS A 170 -7.27 5.80 -17.41
N GLY A 171 -6.32 6.43 -18.11
CA GLY A 171 -5.39 7.38 -17.51
C GLY A 171 -4.28 6.69 -16.73
N HIS A 172 -3.71 7.41 -15.76
CA HIS A 172 -2.54 6.95 -15.04
C HIS A 172 -2.56 7.38 -13.57
N TYR A 173 -1.81 6.64 -12.77
CA TYR A 173 -1.46 7.03 -11.42
C TYR A 173 -0.09 7.70 -11.41
N GLN A 174 0.04 8.73 -10.60
CA GLN A 174 1.29 9.34 -10.23
C GLN A 174 1.56 9.06 -8.76
N PHE A 175 2.71 8.46 -8.49
CA PHE A 175 3.13 8.07 -7.15
C PHE A 175 4.29 8.95 -6.69
N LYS A 176 4.25 9.33 -5.43
CA LYS A 176 5.35 9.99 -4.73
C LYS A 176 5.48 9.41 -3.34
N PHE A 177 6.70 9.02 -2.98
CA PHE A 177 6.99 8.41 -1.69
C PHE A 177 8.00 9.26 -0.94
N THR A 178 7.77 9.47 0.32
CA THR A 178 8.73 10.12 1.21
C THR A 178 8.80 9.32 2.49
N GLU A 179 9.99 8.90 2.85
CA GLU A 179 10.23 8.18 4.08
C GLU A 179 11.38 8.81 4.84
N THR A 180 11.14 9.08 6.11
CA THR A 180 12.12 9.51 7.09
C THR A 180 11.92 8.75 8.39
N SER A 181 12.86 8.86 9.34
CA SER A 181 12.69 8.29 10.68
C SER A 181 11.46 8.81 11.43
N LYS A 182 10.91 9.97 11.03
CA LYS A 182 9.78 10.63 11.70
C LYS A 182 8.47 10.59 10.94
N LYS A 183 8.51 10.32 9.62
CA LYS A 183 7.33 10.44 8.76
C LYS A 183 7.42 9.50 7.57
N ILE A 184 6.30 8.84 7.29
CA ILE A 184 6.05 8.16 6.01
C ILE A 184 4.94 8.91 5.30
N ASN A 185 5.13 9.18 4.00
CA ASN A 185 4.13 9.80 3.16
C ASN A 185 4.07 9.05 1.83
N VAL A 186 2.88 8.55 1.48
CA VAL A 186 2.57 7.91 0.20
C VAL A 186 1.49 8.73 -0.47
N ASN A 187 1.81 9.37 -1.58
CA ASN A 187 0.85 10.08 -2.41
C ASN A 187 0.57 9.25 -3.66
N ILE A 188 -0.71 9.13 -4.00
CA ILE A 188 -1.20 8.43 -5.18
C ILE A 188 -2.25 9.33 -5.82
N ASP A 189 -1.86 10.00 -6.90
CA ASP A 189 -2.72 10.90 -7.64
C ASP A 189 -3.20 10.22 -8.93
N TYR A 190 -4.50 10.26 -9.16
CA TYR A 190 -5.11 9.69 -10.36
C TYR A 190 -5.45 10.79 -11.35
N TYR A 191 -4.93 10.62 -12.56
CA TYR A 191 -5.15 11.50 -13.71
C TYR A 191 -5.96 10.77 -14.78
N ASP A 192 -7.00 11.42 -15.25
CA ASP A 192 -7.74 11.05 -16.47
C ASP A 192 -7.36 11.97 -17.65
N GLU A 193 -8.10 11.90 -18.76
CA GLU A 193 -7.88 12.72 -19.94
C GLU A 193 -8.05 14.23 -19.69
N GLN A 194 -8.77 14.62 -18.62
CA GLN A 194 -9.01 16.01 -18.23
C GLN A 194 -8.05 16.49 -17.13
N GLY A 195 -7.05 15.68 -16.76
CA GLY A 195 -6.06 15.99 -15.74
C GLY A 195 -6.37 15.35 -14.38
N LEU A 196 -5.91 15.97 -13.29
CA LEU A 196 -6.03 15.45 -11.95
C LEU A 196 -7.51 15.25 -11.53
N LEU A 197 -7.86 14.02 -11.19
CA LEU A 197 -9.20 13.63 -10.79
C LEU A 197 -9.32 13.31 -9.30
N ILE A 198 -8.38 12.49 -8.78
CA ILE A 198 -8.39 12.08 -7.37
C ILE A 198 -6.98 12.20 -6.80
N GLN A 199 -6.90 12.78 -5.60
CA GLN A 199 -5.70 12.79 -4.79
C GLN A 199 -5.89 11.86 -3.60
N THR A 200 -4.92 11.00 -3.36
CA THR A 200 -4.88 10.12 -2.19
C THR A 200 -3.56 10.29 -1.48
N ALA A 201 -3.60 10.43 -0.15
CA ALA A 201 -2.40 10.47 0.67
C ALA A 201 -2.53 9.57 1.90
N ILE A 202 -1.46 8.86 2.23
CA ILE A 202 -1.27 8.16 3.49
C ILE A 202 -0.11 8.85 4.20
N ILE A 203 -0.40 9.55 5.30
CA ILE A 203 0.60 10.28 6.06
C ILE A 203 0.68 9.64 7.44
N GLY A 204 1.83 9.06 7.77
CA GLY A 204 2.01 8.29 8.99
C GLY A 204 3.25 8.66 9.79
N LYS A 205 3.20 8.36 11.09
CA LYS A 205 4.33 8.48 12.02
C LYS A 205 4.77 7.10 12.45
N PRO A 206 6.01 6.69 12.13
CA PRO A 206 6.58 5.44 12.61
C PRO A 206 6.75 5.46 14.13
N GLN A 207 6.42 4.35 14.75
CA GLN A 207 6.63 4.07 16.18
C GLN A 207 7.19 2.66 16.33
N GLN A 208 7.93 2.41 17.39
CA GLN A 208 8.40 1.07 17.68
C GLN A 208 7.24 0.08 17.77
N LEU A 209 7.39 -1.07 17.14
CA LEU A 209 6.40 -2.14 17.15
C LEU A 209 6.49 -2.87 18.50
N THR A 210 5.78 -2.36 19.50
CA THR A 210 5.70 -2.91 20.86
C THR A 210 4.28 -3.31 21.21
N THR A 211 4.11 -4.25 22.13
CA THR A 211 2.78 -4.66 22.63
C THR A 211 1.98 -3.45 23.17
N ARG A 212 2.65 -2.52 23.85
CA ARG A 212 2.02 -1.30 24.39
C ARG A 212 1.46 -0.41 23.25
N HIS A 213 2.24 -0.18 22.21
CA HIS A 213 1.80 0.65 21.08
C HIS A 213 0.69 -0.06 20.29
N LEU A 214 0.76 -1.37 20.11
CA LEU A 214 -0.30 -2.15 19.46
C LEU A 214 -1.60 -2.12 20.27
N MET A 215 -1.55 -2.28 21.60
CA MET A 215 -2.73 -2.15 22.47
C MET A 215 -3.35 -0.76 22.35
N SER A 216 -2.52 0.30 22.37
CA SER A 216 -3.01 1.68 22.21
C SER A 216 -3.66 1.90 20.83
N ALA A 217 -3.08 1.36 19.77
CA ALA A 217 -3.64 1.45 18.41
C ALA A 217 -4.98 0.69 18.32
N LEU A 218 -5.03 -0.53 18.84
CA LEU A 218 -6.24 -1.35 18.85
C LEU A 218 -7.36 -0.69 19.68
N ALA A 219 -7.04 -0.15 20.86
CA ALA A 219 -8.02 0.54 21.70
C ALA A 219 -8.61 1.79 21.04
N LYS A 220 -7.78 2.53 20.28
CA LYS A 220 -8.24 3.72 19.51
C LYS A 220 -9.05 3.34 18.28
N GLN A 221 -8.78 2.20 17.67
CA GLN A 221 -9.36 1.76 16.40
C GLN A 221 -9.70 0.25 16.42
N PRO A 222 -10.57 -0.20 17.31
CA PRO A 222 -10.87 -1.64 17.50
C PRO A 222 -11.51 -2.27 16.25
N PHE A 223 -12.16 -1.48 15.41
CA PHE A 223 -12.81 -1.92 14.19
C PHE A 223 -12.12 -1.36 12.94
N LEU A 224 -10.78 -1.21 12.96
CA LEU A 224 -10.01 -0.59 11.88
C LEU A 224 -10.40 -1.13 10.50
N THR A 225 -10.20 -2.41 10.26
CA THR A 225 -10.39 -3.03 8.94
C THR A 225 -11.85 -3.04 8.51
N PHE A 226 -12.76 -3.35 9.43
CA PHE A 226 -14.20 -3.25 9.20
C PHE A 226 -14.63 -1.79 8.96
N GLY A 227 -14.08 -0.86 9.74
CA GLY A 227 -14.36 0.58 9.59
C GLY A 227 -13.87 1.14 8.25
N VAL A 228 -12.74 0.68 7.72
CA VAL A 228 -12.25 1.07 6.38
C VAL A 228 -13.22 0.54 5.32
N PHE A 229 -13.61 -0.73 5.39
CA PHE A 229 -14.59 -1.32 4.48
C PHE A 229 -15.92 -0.57 4.50
N PHE A 230 -16.49 -0.30 5.68
CA PHE A 230 -17.73 0.45 5.83
C PHE A 230 -17.63 1.86 5.24
N ARG A 231 -16.54 2.59 5.51
CA ARG A 231 -16.33 3.94 4.98
C ARG A 231 -16.26 3.98 3.46
N ILE A 232 -15.60 3.01 2.83
CA ILE A 232 -15.56 2.92 1.36
C ILE A 232 -16.98 2.83 0.78
N HIS A 233 -17.84 1.97 1.34
CA HIS A 233 -19.22 1.81 0.87
C HIS A 233 -20.07 3.05 1.19
N TRP A 234 -19.88 3.66 2.36
CA TRP A 234 -20.55 4.90 2.75
C TRP A 234 -20.23 6.06 1.79
N HIS A 235 -18.95 6.23 1.46
CA HIS A 235 -18.55 7.26 0.50
C HIS A 235 -18.98 6.92 -0.92
N ALA A 236 -19.03 5.65 -1.30
CA ALA A 236 -19.61 5.22 -2.57
C ALA A 236 -21.11 5.59 -2.64
N LEU A 237 -21.88 5.34 -1.58
CA LEU A 237 -23.28 5.74 -1.49
C LEU A 237 -23.44 7.26 -1.63
N HIS A 238 -22.62 8.06 -0.97
CA HIS A 238 -22.64 9.52 -1.09
C HIS A 238 -22.35 10.01 -2.52
N LEU A 239 -21.39 9.39 -3.22
CA LEU A 239 -21.12 9.73 -4.62
C LEU A 239 -22.27 9.34 -5.53
N TRP A 240 -22.92 8.21 -5.27
CA TRP A 240 -24.11 7.80 -6.00
C TRP A 240 -25.29 8.76 -5.78
N LEU A 241 -25.57 9.17 -4.56
CA LEU A 241 -26.57 10.18 -4.23
C LEU A 241 -26.29 11.54 -4.88
N LYS A 242 -25.01 11.88 -5.07
CA LYS A 242 -24.57 13.07 -5.82
C LYS A 242 -24.61 12.90 -7.33
N LYS A 243 -25.23 11.81 -7.83
CA LYS A 243 -25.40 11.49 -9.26
C LYS A 243 -24.08 11.40 -10.04
N VAL A 244 -22.98 11.01 -9.38
CA VAL A 244 -21.74 10.71 -10.09
C VAL A 244 -21.95 9.45 -10.94
N PRO A 245 -21.57 9.47 -12.25
CA PRO A 245 -21.84 8.35 -13.16
C PRO A 245 -21.25 7.05 -12.65
N PHE A 246 -22.08 5.99 -12.61
CA PHE A 246 -21.67 4.64 -12.27
C PHE A 246 -21.08 3.95 -13.50
N ARG A 247 -19.88 3.39 -13.37
CA ARG A 247 -19.18 2.68 -14.43
C ARG A 247 -19.19 1.19 -14.16
N ARG A 248 -19.59 0.41 -15.15
CA ARG A 248 -19.63 -1.05 -15.05
C ARG A 248 -18.19 -1.59 -14.96
N GLN A 249 -18.01 -2.63 -14.16
CA GLN A 249 -16.73 -3.33 -14.04
C GLN A 249 -16.33 -3.92 -15.40
N VAL A 250 -15.10 -3.65 -15.83
CA VAL A 250 -14.51 -4.26 -17.02
C VAL A 250 -13.72 -5.47 -16.57
N HIS A 251 -13.88 -6.62 -17.23
CA HIS A 251 -13.06 -7.78 -16.98
C HIS A 251 -11.61 -7.50 -17.38
N PHE A 252 -10.69 -7.79 -16.47
CA PHE A 252 -9.26 -7.60 -16.68
C PHE A 252 -8.63 -8.77 -17.42
N THR A 253 -7.67 -8.47 -18.30
CA THR A 253 -6.67 -9.39 -18.80
C THR A 253 -5.73 -9.84 -17.69
N ASN A 254 -5.22 -11.07 -17.76
CA ASN A 254 -4.37 -11.74 -16.76
C ASN A 254 -3.01 -11.11 -16.46
N GLN A 255 -2.75 -9.88 -16.87
CA GLN A 255 -1.51 -9.19 -16.57
C GLN A 255 -1.54 -8.64 -15.15
N GLN A 256 -0.98 -9.38 -14.20
CA GLN A 256 -1.02 -9.03 -12.78
C GLN A 256 -0.05 -7.89 -12.40
N ILE A 257 0.99 -7.63 -13.21
CA ILE A 257 2.05 -6.65 -12.89
C ILE A 257 2.18 -5.63 -14.03
N THR A 258 2.16 -4.34 -13.68
CA THR A 258 2.44 -3.23 -14.59
C THR A 258 3.66 -2.47 -14.10
N THR A 259 4.63 -2.23 -14.97
CA THR A 259 5.82 -1.43 -14.64
C THR A 259 5.55 0.05 -14.84
N GLY A 260 5.79 0.85 -13.79
CA GLY A 260 5.76 2.31 -13.84
C GLY A 260 7.12 2.89 -14.24
N LYS A 261 7.12 4.16 -14.67
CA LYS A 261 8.30 4.89 -15.12
C LYS A 261 8.40 6.25 -14.41
N THR A 262 9.61 6.81 -14.32
CA THR A 262 9.83 8.17 -13.83
C THR A 262 9.35 9.21 -14.85
N ILE A 263 8.75 10.30 -14.35
CA ILE A 263 8.57 11.52 -15.16
C ILE A 263 9.94 12.18 -15.23
N LYS A 264 10.52 12.32 -16.42
CA LYS A 264 11.57 13.31 -16.63
C LYS A 264 10.90 14.67 -16.48
N GLN A 265 11.27 15.44 -15.47
CA GLN A 265 10.96 16.87 -15.46
C GLN A 265 11.66 17.47 -16.71
N GLU A 266 10.89 17.80 -17.72
CA GLU A 266 11.34 18.76 -18.71
C GLU A 266 11.62 20.04 -17.93
N GLN A 267 12.90 20.39 -17.82
CA GLN A 267 13.32 21.69 -17.31
C GLN A 267 12.69 22.73 -18.25
N THR A 268 11.60 23.31 -17.81
CA THR A 268 11.07 24.53 -18.43
C THR A 268 12.15 25.61 -18.20
N LYS A 269 12.87 25.91 -19.28
CA LYS A 269 13.76 27.08 -19.37
C LYS A 269 12.93 28.35 -19.37
#